data_6a7b40a30e0bda7311dfa66cd7d9e4a2
#
_entry.id   6a7b40a30e0bda7311dfa66cd7d9e4a2
#
_cell.length_a   1.000
_cell.length_b   1.000
_cell.length_c   1.000
_cell.angle_alpha   90.00
_cell.angle_beta   90.00
_cell.angle_gamma   90.00
#
_symmetry.space_group_name_H-M   'P 1'
#
loop_
_entity.id
_entity.type
_entity.pdbx_description
1 polymer ?
#
loop_
_entity_poly.entity_id
_entity_poly.type
_entity_poly.pdbx_seq_one_letter_code
_entity_poly.pdbx_strand_id
1 'polypeptide(L)'
;WRAVFNEKLIGYFSAGYDHYDYNNRETVNVSAAYKLSFDINQYFVKADFTNILADKHTLNFGFKSMLYHINSGTYEPEGSESFVKKDVLQKDKALETAFYLGDEWEITPKLSVNAGIRYSLFSALGPRSYYQYASGMLPHESTITDTITAGAGKFMKTYHGPEFRLSARYAFTDNFSVKAGFNSMRQYIHKLSNTVIM
;
A
#
# COMPACT_ATOMS: atom_id res chain seq x y z
N TRP A 1 -8.90 8.92 18.11
CA TRP A 1 -8.73 9.72 19.33
C TRP A 1 -7.88 10.95 19.03
N ARG A 2 -8.30 12.12 19.57
CA ARG A 2 -7.56 13.39 19.49
C ARG A 2 -7.00 13.73 20.88
N ALA A 3 -5.71 14.03 20.95
CA ALA A 3 -5.04 14.50 22.15
C ALA A 3 -4.52 15.95 21.93
N VAL A 4 -4.82 16.83 22.85
CA VAL A 4 -4.26 18.18 22.89
C VAL A 4 -3.19 18.18 23.98
N PHE A 5 -1.91 18.22 23.59
CA PHE A 5 -0.80 18.20 24.53
C PHE A 5 -0.54 19.60 25.10
N ASN A 6 -0.66 20.62 24.26
CA ASN A 6 -0.61 22.03 24.63
C ASN A 6 -1.26 22.86 23.50
N GLU A 7 -1.24 24.20 23.63
CA GLU A 7 -1.83 25.13 22.65
C GLU A 7 -1.25 25.01 21.22
N LYS A 8 -0.04 24.45 21.09
CA LYS A 8 0.69 24.35 19.82
C LYS A 8 0.78 22.92 19.29
N LEU A 9 0.62 21.89 20.14
CA LEU A 9 0.80 20.50 19.76
C LEU A 9 -0.49 19.69 19.93
N ILE A 10 -0.97 19.16 18.81
CA ILE A 10 -2.16 18.30 18.75
C ILE A 10 -1.75 16.98 18.12
N GLY A 11 -2.23 15.87 18.68
CA GLY A 11 -2.04 14.52 18.13
C GLY A 11 -3.38 13.87 17.78
N TYR A 12 -3.39 13.12 16.66
CA TYR A 12 -4.50 12.28 16.23
C TYR A 12 -4.00 10.84 16.12
N PHE A 13 -4.70 9.95 16.78
CA PHE A 13 -4.41 8.51 16.79
C PHE A 13 -5.55 7.76 16.16
N SER A 14 -5.25 6.94 15.19
CA SER A 14 -6.25 6.16 14.46
C SER A 14 -5.80 4.71 14.36
N ALA A 15 -6.75 3.79 14.50
CA ALA A 15 -6.58 2.39 14.16
C ALA A 15 -7.83 1.94 13.41
N GLY A 16 -7.68 1.03 12.47
CA GLY A 16 -8.80 0.59 11.67
C GLY A 16 -8.51 -0.73 10.96
N TYR A 17 -9.58 -1.23 10.39
CA TYR A 17 -9.62 -2.43 9.57
C TYR A 17 -10.41 -2.11 8.29
N ASP A 18 -9.82 -2.47 7.15
CA ASP A 18 -10.46 -2.39 5.85
C ASP A 18 -10.48 -3.79 5.21
N HIS A 19 -11.59 -4.12 4.60
CA HIS A 19 -11.77 -5.37 3.86
C HIS A 19 -12.25 -5.03 2.45
N TYR A 20 -11.60 -5.64 1.47
CA TYR A 20 -12.01 -5.59 0.08
C TYR A 20 -12.05 -7.00 -0.48
N ASP A 21 -13.18 -7.39 -1.07
CA ASP A 21 -13.33 -8.64 -1.79
C ASP A 21 -13.79 -8.40 -3.22
N TYR A 22 -13.44 -9.33 -4.08
CA TYR A 22 -13.87 -9.35 -5.48
C TYR A 22 -14.15 -10.79 -5.90
N ASN A 23 -15.29 -10.97 -6.53
CA ASN A 23 -15.70 -12.24 -7.09
C ASN A 23 -16.08 -12.05 -8.56
N ASN A 24 -15.50 -12.84 -9.42
CA ASN A 24 -15.88 -12.96 -10.82
C ASN A 24 -16.39 -14.36 -11.08
N ARG A 25 -17.53 -14.48 -11.78
CA ARG A 25 -18.17 -15.77 -12.12
C ARG A 25 -18.44 -15.81 -13.60
N GLU A 26 -18.13 -16.96 -14.18
CA GLU A 26 -18.49 -17.33 -15.56
C GLU A 26 -19.38 -18.55 -15.50
N THR A 27 -20.61 -18.42 -16.00
CA THR A 27 -21.64 -19.48 -15.94
C THR A 27 -22.29 -19.78 -17.27
N VAL A 28 -21.92 -19.06 -18.34
CA VAL A 28 -22.52 -19.24 -19.68
C VAL A 28 -22.15 -20.61 -20.26
N ASN A 29 -20.90 -21.01 -20.11
CA ASN A 29 -20.47 -22.35 -20.49
C ASN A 29 -20.39 -23.22 -19.24
N VAL A 30 -21.41 -24.04 -19.04
CA VAL A 30 -21.56 -24.88 -17.84
C VAL A 30 -20.36 -25.79 -17.59
N SER A 31 -19.78 -26.37 -18.66
CA SER A 31 -18.61 -27.27 -18.53
C SER A 31 -17.30 -26.51 -18.20
N ALA A 32 -17.25 -25.21 -18.44
CA ALA A 32 -16.11 -24.33 -18.12
C ALA A 32 -16.48 -23.27 -17.07
N ALA A 33 -17.62 -23.44 -16.40
CA ALA A 33 -18.09 -22.49 -15.40
C ALA A 33 -17.13 -22.41 -14.21
N TYR A 34 -16.78 -21.19 -13.80
CA TYR A 34 -15.85 -20.96 -12.72
C TYR A 34 -16.23 -19.76 -11.84
N LYS A 35 -15.70 -19.78 -10.65
CA LYS A 35 -15.66 -18.65 -9.75
C LYS A 35 -14.20 -18.31 -9.42
N LEU A 36 -13.85 -17.06 -9.64
CA LEU A 36 -12.58 -16.47 -9.22
C LEU A 36 -12.84 -15.50 -8.08
N SER A 37 -12.24 -15.73 -6.93
CA SER A 37 -12.38 -14.88 -5.78
C SER A 37 -11.02 -14.46 -5.23
N PHE A 38 -10.90 -13.21 -4.79
CA PHE A 38 -9.76 -12.73 -4.03
C PHE A 38 -10.23 -11.73 -2.98
N ASP A 39 -9.45 -11.58 -1.91
CA ASP A 39 -9.72 -10.62 -0.86
C ASP A 39 -8.43 -10.01 -0.29
N ILE A 40 -8.56 -8.80 0.21
CA ILE A 40 -7.50 -8.06 0.91
C ILE A 40 -8.07 -7.58 2.24
N ASN A 41 -7.40 -7.95 3.31
CA ASN A 41 -7.68 -7.45 4.64
C ASN A 41 -6.52 -6.54 5.07
N GLN A 42 -6.83 -5.35 5.54
CA GLN A 42 -5.84 -4.36 5.97
C GLN A 42 -6.13 -3.94 7.40
N TYR A 43 -5.12 -4.01 8.24
CA TYR A 43 -5.16 -3.49 9.61
C TYR A 43 -4.17 -2.34 9.68
N PHE A 44 -4.58 -1.20 10.20
CA PHE A 44 -3.66 -0.07 10.30
C PHE A 44 -3.69 0.59 11.67
N VAL A 45 -2.56 1.17 11.99
CA VAL A 45 -2.40 2.15 13.08
C VAL A 45 -1.71 3.38 12.51
N LYS A 46 -2.13 4.56 12.98
CA LYS A 46 -1.62 5.84 12.52
C LYS A 46 -1.56 6.82 13.69
N ALA A 47 -0.48 7.59 13.76
CA ALA A 47 -0.36 8.74 14.65
C ALA A 47 0.09 9.95 13.83
N ASP A 48 -0.72 11.00 13.84
CA ASP A 48 -0.45 12.29 13.22
C ASP A 48 -0.27 13.33 14.30
N PHE A 49 0.73 14.19 14.14
CA PHE A 49 0.98 15.30 15.01
C PHE A 49 1.03 16.58 14.20
N THR A 50 0.38 17.62 14.70
CA THR A 50 0.47 18.97 14.17
C THR A 50 1.04 19.86 15.26
N ASN A 51 2.13 20.56 14.96
CA ASN A 51 2.79 21.49 15.87
C ASN A 51 2.92 22.87 15.21
N ILE A 52 2.30 23.86 15.82
CA ILE A 52 2.47 25.28 15.45
C ILE A 52 3.79 25.74 16.07
N LEU A 53 4.89 25.63 15.29
CA LEU A 53 6.23 25.93 15.78
C LEU A 53 6.43 27.43 16.00
N ALA A 54 5.94 28.24 15.06
CA ALA A 54 5.97 29.71 15.10
C ALA A 54 4.78 30.25 14.29
N ASP A 55 4.57 31.57 14.29
CA ASP A 55 3.44 32.20 13.59
C ASP A 55 3.34 31.89 12.10
N LYS A 56 4.42 31.39 11.51
CA LYS A 56 4.52 31.10 10.06
C LYS A 56 4.80 29.64 9.72
N HIS A 57 5.03 28.79 10.71
CA HIS A 57 5.42 27.39 10.50
C HIS A 57 4.45 26.43 11.20
N THR A 58 3.85 25.55 10.44
CA THR A 58 3.04 24.46 10.96
C THR A 58 3.67 23.12 10.54
N LEU A 59 4.29 22.45 11.51
CA LEU A 59 4.88 21.15 11.31
C LEU A 59 3.83 20.05 11.42
N ASN A 60 3.75 19.20 10.41
CA ASN A 60 2.96 17.98 10.39
C ASN A 60 3.90 16.78 10.33
N PHE A 61 3.84 15.90 11.32
CA PHE A 61 4.69 14.71 11.37
C PHE A 61 3.94 13.52 11.96
N GLY A 62 4.44 12.34 11.69
CA GLY A 62 3.78 11.14 12.21
C GLY A 62 4.28 9.85 11.59
N PHE A 63 3.53 8.80 11.86
CA PHE A 63 3.77 7.51 11.22
C PHE A 63 2.44 6.82 10.91
N LYS A 64 2.49 5.91 9.93
CA LYS A 64 1.42 4.95 9.62
C LYS A 64 2.05 3.57 9.44
N SER A 65 1.45 2.55 10.05
CA SER A 65 1.81 1.15 9.82
C SER A 65 0.58 0.38 9.39
N MET A 66 0.72 -0.46 8.34
CA MET A 66 -0.36 -1.25 7.75
C MET A 66 0.09 -2.69 7.59
N LEU A 67 -0.69 -3.62 8.14
CA LEU A 67 -0.52 -5.06 7.92
C LEU A 67 -1.54 -5.54 6.90
N TYR A 68 -1.05 -6.11 5.81
CA TYR A 68 -1.85 -6.67 4.73
C TYR A 68 -1.94 -8.18 4.87
N HIS A 69 -3.15 -8.72 4.74
CA HIS A 69 -3.41 -10.14 4.48
C HIS A 69 -4.11 -10.23 3.12
N ILE A 70 -3.44 -10.82 2.15
CA ILE A 70 -3.87 -10.86 0.76
C ILE A 70 -4.14 -12.31 0.37
N ASN A 71 -5.38 -12.59 -0.01
CA ASN A 71 -5.74 -13.81 -0.73
C ASN A 71 -5.62 -13.51 -2.22
N SER A 72 -4.53 -13.96 -2.83
CA SER A 72 -4.14 -13.59 -4.20
C SER A 72 -5.01 -14.22 -5.28
N GLY A 73 -5.86 -15.19 -4.93
CA GLY A 73 -6.85 -15.77 -5.81
C GLY A 73 -7.21 -17.21 -5.45
N THR A 74 -8.50 -17.49 -5.54
CA THR A 74 -9.04 -18.84 -5.53
C THR A 74 -9.87 -19.01 -6.80
N TYR A 75 -9.45 -19.92 -7.66
CA TYR A 75 -10.14 -20.31 -8.88
C TYR A 75 -10.79 -21.67 -8.62
N GLU A 76 -12.10 -21.74 -8.73
CA GLU A 76 -12.83 -22.96 -8.40
C GLU A 76 -13.99 -23.19 -9.38
N PRO A 77 -14.41 -24.47 -9.60
CA PRO A 77 -15.55 -24.77 -10.45
C PRO A 77 -16.83 -24.15 -9.88
N GLU A 78 -17.69 -23.67 -10.77
CA GLU A 78 -19.02 -23.18 -10.43
C GLU A 78 -20.05 -24.22 -10.96
N GLY A 79 -20.74 -24.89 -10.03
CA GLY A 79 -21.68 -25.97 -10.33
C GLY A 79 -21.05 -27.35 -10.48
N SER A 80 -21.92 -28.39 -10.50
CA SER A 80 -21.53 -29.80 -10.51
C SER A 80 -21.05 -30.33 -11.87
N GLU A 81 -21.34 -29.61 -12.95
CA GLU A 81 -21.01 -30.00 -14.33
C GLU A 81 -19.74 -29.33 -14.86
N SER A 82 -19.12 -28.47 -14.05
CA SER A 82 -17.88 -27.80 -14.42
C SER A 82 -16.69 -28.76 -14.31
N PHE A 83 -15.88 -28.83 -15.37
CA PHE A 83 -14.59 -29.54 -15.39
C PHE A 83 -13.40 -28.68 -14.95
N VAL A 84 -13.66 -27.47 -14.51
CA VAL A 84 -12.63 -26.56 -13.98
C VAL A 84 -11.97 -27.20 -12.75
N LYS A 85 -10.66 -27.24 -12.73
CA LYS A 85 -9.90 -27.70 -11.56
C LYS A 85 -9.71 -26.54 -10.59
N LYS A 86 -9.94 -26.81 -9.30
CA LYS A 86 -9.67 -25.84 -8.26
C LYS A 86 -8.18 -25.54 -8.18
N ASP A 87 -7.86 -24.25 -8.23
CA ASP A 87 -6.52 -23.71 -8.02
C ASP A 87 -6.57 -22.61 -6.97
N VAL A 88 -5.64 -22.64 -6.03
CA VAL A 88 -5.57 -21.68 -4.91
C VAL A 88 -4.17 -21.09 -4.87
N LEU A 89 -4.08 -19.82 -5.20
CA LEU A 89 -2.82 -19.09 -5.09
C LEU A 89 -2.42 -18.93 -3.62
N GLN A 90 -1.12 -18.94 -3.38
CA GLN A 90 -0.58 -18.76 -2.04
C GLN A 90 -0.97 -17.38 -1.48
N LYS A 91 -1.43 -17.38 -0.23
CA LYS A 91 -1.77 -16.15 0.48
C LYS A 91 -0.51 -15.37 0.83
N ASP A 92 -0.59 -14.06 0.68
CA ASP A 92 0.50 -13.14 0.96
C ASP A 92 0.22 -12.31 2.21
N LYS A 93 1.29 -11.98 2.92
CA LYS A 93 1.27 -11.02 4.02
C LYS A 93 2.34 -9.98 3.79
N ALA A 94 2.05 -8.74 4.13
CA ALA A 94 3.02 -7.66 4.04
C ALA A 94 2.80 -6.64 5.16
N LEU A 95 3.89 -6.02 5.58
CA LEU A 95 3.87 -4.89 6.50
C LEU A 95 4.41 -3.67 5.76
N GLU A 96 3.62 -2.60 5.72
CA GLU A 96 4.05 -1.29 5.25
C GLU A 96 4.09 -0.32 6.42
N THR A 97 5.23 0.33 6.62
CA THR A 97 5.39 1.37 7.64
C THR A 97 6.01 2.60 7.01
N ALA A 98 5.50 3.76 7.35
CA ALA A 98 6.03 5.02 6.86
C ALA A 98 6.07 6.06 7.96
N PHE A 99 7.15 6.85 7.96
CA PHE A 99 7.33 8.03 8.79
C PHE A 99 7.32 9.25 7.88
N TYR A 100 6.79 10.36 8.34
CA TYR A 100 6.71 11.57 7.55
C TYR A 100 6.85 12.82 8.40
N LEU A 101 7.38 13.83 7.75
CA LEU A 101 7.54 15.18 8.28
C LEU A 101 7.25 16.16 7.14
N GLY A 102 6.46 17.17 7.43
CA GLY A 102 6.18 18.27 6.50
C GLY A 102 6.08 19.59 7.24
N ASP A 103 6.36 20.66 6.55
CA ASP A 103 6.23 22.04 7.04
C ASP A 103 5.33 22.83 6.08
N GLU A 104 4.32 23.46 6.64
CA GLU A 104 3.52 24.47 5.99
C GLU A 104 4.07 25.82 6.42
N TRP A 105 4.77 26.50 5.49
CA TRP A 105 5.43 27.77 5.72
C TRP A 105 4.70 28.91 5.03
N GLU A 106 4.19 29.83 5.82
CA GLU A 106 3.64 31.10 5.35
C GLU A 106 4.76 32.17 5.23
N ILE A 107 5.45 32.16 4.09
CA ILE A 107 6.58 33.06 3.82
C ILE A 107 6.13 34.53 3.89
N THR A 108 4.99 34.80 3.21
CA THR A 108 4.31 36.12 3.24
C THR A 108 2.79 35.88 3.25
N PRO A 109 1.96 36.89 3.53
CA PRO A 109 0.50 36.75 3.40
C PRO A 109 0.02 36.30 2.02
N LYS A 110 0.84 36.44 0.99
CA LYS A 110 0.55 36.05 -0.41
C LYS A 110 1.24 34.78 -0.84
N LEU A 111 2.29 34.34 -0.17
CA LEU A 111 3.10 33.18 -0.56
C LEU A 111 3.14 32.14 0.57
N SER A 112 2.61 30.98 0.32
CA SER A 112 2.75 29.80 1.17
C SER A 112 3.44 28.65 0.42
N VAL A 113 4.28 27.92 1.13
CA VAL A 113 4.97 26.71 0.65
C VAL A 113 4.68 25.58 1.60
N ASN A 114 4.37 24.40 1.05
CA ASN A 114 4.26 23.16 1.81
C ASN A 114 5.33 22.21 1.27
N ALA A 115 6.25 21.80 2.13
CA ALA A 115 7.33 20.88 1.81
C ALA A 115 7.30 19.69 2.77
N GLY A 116 7.43 18.47 2.26
CA GLY A 116 7.42 17.28 3.09
C GLY A 116 8.23 16.14 2.53
N ILE A 117 8.72 15.32 3.44
CA ILE A 117 9.37 14.06 3.17
C ILE A 117 8.62 12.94 3.89
N ARG A 118 8.46 11.82 3.20
CA ARG A 118 7.98 10.57 3.78
C ARG A 118 9.01 9.49 3.47
N TYR A 119 9.33 8.68 4.45
CA TYR A 119 10.16 7.49 4.25
C TYR A 119 9.31 6.25 4.49
N SER A 120 9.15 5.45 3.45
CA SER A 120 8.32 4.26 3.47
C SER A 120 9.16 2.99 3.43
N LEU A 121 8.72 1.98 4.18
CA LEU A 121 9.28 0.63 4.23
C LEU A 121 8.13 -0.35 3.94
N PHE A 122 8.37 -1.26 3.03
CA PHE A 122 7.44 -2.35 2.71
C PHE A 122 8.17 -3.67 2.82
N SER A 123 7.64 -4.57 3.65
CA SER A 123 8.24 -5.88 3.88
C SER A 123 7.24 -7.00 3.60
N ALA A 124 7.60 -7.90 2.70
CA ALA A 124 6.88 -9.15 2.54
C ALA A 124 7.13 -10.05 3.75
N LEU A 125 6.05 -10.67 4.27
CA LEU A 125 6.07 -11.53 5.45
C LEU A 125 5.71 -12.97 5.10
N GLY A 126 6.37 -13.92 5.77
CA GLY A 126 5.94 -15.33 5.76
C GLY A 126 4.64 -15.57 6.55
N PRO A 127 4.02 -16.76 6.44
CA PRO A 127 4.58 -17.95 5.80
C PRO A 127 4.47 -17.88 4.27
N ARG A 128 5.54 -18.14 3.59
CA ARG A 128 5.59 -18.23 2.12
C ARG A 128 6.76 -19.09 1.67
N SER A 129 6.55 -19.85 0.59
CA SER A 129 7.63 -20.52 -0.13
C SER A 129 7.80 -19.87 -1.50
N TYR A 130 9.03 -19.73 -1.96
CA TYR A 130 9.35 -19.30 -3.32
C TYR A 130 10.47 -20.16 -3.88
N TYR A 131 10.41 -20.37 -5.18
CA TYR A 131 11.38 -21.16 -5.90
C TYR A 131 12.57 -20.31 -6.35
N GLN A 132 13.76 -20.85 -6.19
CA GLN A 132 14.95 -20.30 -6.77
C GLN A 132 15.23 -21.08 -8.06
N TYR A 133 15.47 -20.36 -9.14
CA TYR A 133 15.70 -20.96 -10.47
C TYR A 133 17.16 -20.86 -10.86
N ALA A 134 17.61 -21.78 -11.72
CA ALA A 134 18.94 -21.76 -12.27
C ALA A 134 19.21 -20.44 -13.02
N SER A 135 20.40 -19.84 -12.76
CA SER A 135 20.76 -18.54 -13.35
C SER A 135 20.75 -18.59 -14.87
N GLY A 136 20.10 -17.62 -15.51
CA GLY A 136 20.02 -17.52 -16.96
C GLY A 136 18.98 -18.43 -17.64
N MET A 137 18.20 -19.19 -16.86
CA MET A 137 17.10 -20.02 -17.39
C MET A 137 15.73 -19.40 -17.12
N LEU A 138 14.75 -19.71 -17.97
CA LEU A 138 13.37 -19.32 -17.74
C LEU A 138 12.79 -20.08 -16.54
N PRO A 139 11.94 -19.44 -15.71
CA PRO A 139 11.26 -20.09 -14.61
C PRO A 139 10.40 -21.26 -15.11
N HIS A 140 10.76 -22.47 -14.74
CA HIS A 140 10.07 -23.71 -15.04
C HIS A 140 10.33 -24.72 -13.91
N GLU A 141 9.46 -25.69 -13.70
CA GLU A 141 9.64 -26.68 -12.63
C GLU A 141 10.99 -27.41 -12.72
N SER A 142 11.45 -27.75 -13.92
CA SER A 142 12.74 -28.40 -14.14
C SER A 142 13.97 -27.53 -13.90
N THR A 143 13.80 -26.20 -13.76
CA THR A 143 14.88 -25.24 -13.50
C THR A 143 14.93 -24.78 -12.05
N ILE A 144 14.05 -25.34 -11.19
CA ILE A 144 14.08 -25.05 -9.75
C ILE A 144 15.34 -25.66 -9.15
N THR A 145 16.16 -24.82 -8.52
CA THR A 145 17.39 -25.24 -7.83
C THR A 145 17.20 -25.35 -6.33
N ASP A 146 16.27 -24.56 -5.75
CA ASP A 146 15.97 -24.56 -4.32
C ASP A 146 14.57 -24.03 -4.04
N THR A 147 14.02 -24.43 -2.88
CA THR A 147 12.74 -23.93 -2.37
C THR A 147 12.97 -23.27 -1.01
N ILE A 148 12.95 -21.94 -1.00
CA ILE A 148 13.13 -21.16 0.22
C ILE A 148 11.79 -20.98 0.91
N THR A 149 11.68 -21.47 2.15
CA THR A 149 10.47 -21.34 2.96
C THR A 149 10.71 -20.40 4.14
N ALA A 150 9.88 -19.38 4.25
CA ALA A 150 9.87 -18.48 5.40
C ALA A 150 8.72 -18.85 6.35
N GLY A 151 9.02 -18.96 7.64
CA GLY A 151 8.00 -19.17 8.68
C GLY A 151 7.10 -17.94 8.88
N ALA A 152 6.01 -18.14 9.63
CA ALA A 152 5.03 -17.09 9.90
C ALA A 152 5.66 -15.84 10.53
N GLY A 153 5.33 -14.66 10.00
CA GLY A 153 5.82 -13.37 10.49
C GLY A 153 7.30 -13.06 10.19
N LYS A 154 8.02 -13.95 9.55
CA LYS A 154 9.43 -13.71 9.18
C LYS A 154 9.50 -12.73 8.02
N PHE A 155 10.35 -11.71 8.15
CA PHE A 155 10.65 -10.77 7.07
C PHE A 155 11.40 -11.49 5.95
N MET A 156 10.89 -11.37 4.72
CA MET A 156 11.46 -12.03 3.55
C MET A 156 12.26 -11.05 2.70
N LYS A 157 11.61 -10.00 2.23
CA LYS A 157 12.23 -8.96 1.42
C LYS A 157 11.64 -7.61 1.80
N THR A 158 12.51 -6.63 2.02
CA THR A 158 12.13 -5.26 2.35
C THR A 158 12.52 -4.32 1.22
N TYR A 159 11.56 -3.50 0.80
CA TYR A 159 11.75 -2.39 -0.10
C TYR A 159 11.55 -1.11 0.70
N HIS A 160 12.30 -0.08 0.42
CA HIS A 160 12.17 1.19 1.12
C HIS A 160 12.63 2.37 0.27
N GLY A 161 12.29 3.57 0.69
CA GLY A 161 12.84 4.77 0.10
C GLY A 161 12.09 6.04 0.44
N PRO A 162 12.70 7.19 0.11
CA PRO A 162 12.09 8.50 0.33
C PRO A 162 11.01 8.80 -0.70
N GLU A 163 10.04 9.59 -0.27
CA GLU A 163 8.98 10.20 -1.05
C GLU A 163 8.97 11.70 -0.73
N PHE A 164 8.73 12.54 -1.74
CA PHE A 164 8.80 13.98 -1.59
C PHE A 164 7.50 14.64 -2.00
N ARG A 165 7.11 15.67 -1.27
CA ARG A 165 5.98 16.54 -1.59
C ARG A 165 6.45 17.98 -1.50
N LEU A 166 6.17 18.75 -2.53
CA LEU A 166 6.44 20.17 -2.56
C LEU A 166 5.26 20.86 -3.25
N SER A 167 4.72 21.89 -2.64
CA SER A 167 3.76 22.75 -3.30
C SER A 167 3.93 24.18 -2.84
N ALA A 168 3.66 25.11 -3.76
CA ALA A 168 3.67 26.53 -3.47
C ALA A 168 2.37 27.15 -3.98
N ARG A 169 1.82 28.09 -3.22
CA ARG A 169 0.67 28.90 -3.59
C ARG A 169 1.06 30.38 -3.52
N TYR A 170 0.76 31.10 -4.60
CA TYR A 170 0.92 32.55 -4.64
C TYR A 170 -0.43 33.22 -4.96
N ALA A 171 -0.87 34.13 -4.08
CA ALA A 171 -2.06 34.94 -4.26
C ALA A 171 -1.66 36.28 -4.92
N PHE A 172 -2.04 36.44 -6.18
CA PHE A 172 -1.81 37.70 -6.91
C PHE A 172 -2.75 38.80 -6.44
N THR A 173 -4.02 38.40 -6.23
CA THR A 173 -5.08 39.27 -5.67
C THR A 173 -5.92 38.43 -4.67
N ASP A 174 -6.85 39.09 -3.98
CA ASP A 174 -7.74 38.42 -3.04
C ASP A 174 -8.62 37.35 -3.72
N ASN A 175 -8.88 37.51 -5.03
CA ASN A 175 -9.75 36.63 -5.80
C ASN A 175 -8.99 35.71 -6.78
N PHE A 176 -7.67 35.86 -6.92
CA PHE A 176 -6.88 35.06 -7.84
C PHE A 176 -5.58 34.54 -7.22
N SER A 177 -5.43 33.25 -7.22
CA SER A 177 -4.21 32.58 -6.77
C SER A 177 -3.81 31.42 -7.71
N VAL A 178 -2.53 31.16 -7.80
CA VAL A 178 -1.97 30.01 -8.53
C VAL A 178 -1.29 29.07 -7.55
N LYS A 179 -1.50 27.78 -7.74
CA LYS A 179 -0.84 26.71 -6.99
C LYS A 179 -0.09 25.80 -7.95
N ALA A 180 1.17 25.50 -7.64
CA ALA A 180 1.98 24.50 -8.31
C ALA A 180 2.42 23.45 -7.29
N GLY A 181 2.60 22.20 -7.73
CA GLY A 181 3.03 21.12 -6.84
C GLY A 181 3.77 20.01 -7.58
N PHE A 182 4.67 19.38 -6.85
CA PHE A 182 5.42 18.20 -7.25
C PHE A 182 5.26 17.13 -6.16
N ASN A 183 4.95 15.89 -6.58
CA ASN A 183 4.89 14.73 -5.70
C ASN A 183 5.68 13.57 -6.30
N SER A 184 6.51 12.94 -5.48
CA SER A 184 7.15 11.67 -5.78
C SER A 184 6.68 10.66 -4.74
N MET A 185 6.01 9.59 -5.19
CA MET A 185 5.43 8.57 -4.30
C MET A 185 5.82 7.18 -4.76
N ARG A 186 5.82 6.23 -3.83
CA ARG A 186 6.07 4.80 -4.07
C ARG A 186 4.79 4.01 -3.88
N GLN A 187 4.60 3.05 -4.75
CA GLN A 187 3.53 2.06 -4.62
C GLN A 187 4.18 0.67 -4.62
N TYR A 188 3.92 -0.12 -3.59
CA TYR A 188 4.53 -1.43 -3.39
C TYR A 188 3.61 -2.59 -3.80
N ILE A 189 2.31 -2.41 -3.69
CA ILE A 189 1.32 -3.42 -4.05
C ILE A 189 0.68 -3.02 -5.38
N HIS A 190 0.82 -3.90 -6.38
CA HIS A 190 0.18 -3.76 -7.68
C HIS A 190 -0.69 -4.99 -7.92
N LYS A 191 -1.94 -4.78 -8.31
CA LYS A 191 -2.77 -5.86 -8.85
C LYS A 191 -2.43 -5.99 -10.33
N LEU A 192 -1.82 -7.10 -10.70
CA LEU A 192 -1.69 -7.49 -12.10
C LEU A 192 -2.93 -8.30 -12.45
N SER A 193 -3.81 -7.75 -13.27
CA SER A 193 -4.89 -8.52 -13.88
C SER A 193 -4.27 -9.33 -15.01
N ASN A 194 -4.07 -10.62 -14.79
CA ASN A 194 -3.73 -11.54 -15.86
C ASN A 194 -5.02 -11.91 -16.59
N THR A 195 -5.50 -11.02 -17.45
CA THR A 195 -6.60 -11.31 -18.39
C THR A 195 -6.09 -11.99 -19.66
N VAL A 196 -5.08 -12.81 -19.56
CA VAL A 196 -4.77 -13.75 -20.63
C VAL A 196 -5.60 -14.99 -20.35
N ILE A 197 -6.84 -14.94 -20.81
CA ILE A 197 -7.62 -16.13 -21.09
C ILE A 197 -6.97 -16.75 -22.33
N MET A 198 -6.25 -17.82 -22.14
CA MET A 198 -5.91 -18.72 -23.23
C MET A 198 -7.07 -19.66 -23.49
#